data_84190cca250bbb3d451fa8d5a67d626a
#
_entry.id   84190cca250bbb3d451fa8d5a67d626a
#
_cell.length_a   1.000
_cell.length_b   1.000
_cell.length_c   1.000
_cell.angle_alpha   90.00
_cell.angle_beta   90.00
_cell.angle_gamma   90.00
#
_symmetry.space_group_name_H-M   'P 1'
#
loop_
_entity.id
_entity.type
_entity.pdbx_description
1 polymer ?
#
loop_
_entity_poly.entity_id
_entity_poly.type
_entity_poly.pdbx_seq_one_letter_code
_entity_poly.pdbx_strand_id
1 'polypeptide(L)'
;SQVENAGFEDWYDTKVYEKKTAWVGRAIYEWFPKASAASADYWATRNDLTTSQRSGASCFYTSYSGTLKTSDSHSGSAAAEISTVNWGEGSTFVSGSGYVLKNQTAGMLFMGSYTLNAENPETYGRTFKSRPDYLEFYYKFSPLNSEYFKAYIVVENRDGGKVTELGRAELTGNTEVGEYTLAKLPVVYTDTSLKATDMYIVYISSTAEKPTVKQVWGKEGALKGYSDSRYVGNVLTVDDIELIYE
;
A
#
# COMPACT_ATOMS: atom_id res chain seq x y z
N SER A 1 6.97 10.69 -20.24
CA SER A 1 7.51 10.44 -18.89
C SER A 1 6.87 9.21 -18.28
N GLN A 2 7.59 8.50 -17.41
CA GLN A 2 7.12 7.32 -16.67
C GLN A 2 7.29 7.55 -15.17
N VAL A 3 6.64 6.73 -14.35
CA VAL A 3 6.80 6.75 -12.89
C VAL A 3 8.10 6.06 -12.48
N GLU A 4 8.66 6.46 -11.35
CA GLU A 4 9.83 5.80 -10.75
C GLU A 4 9.43 4.47 -10.10
N ASN A 5 10.35 3.51 -10.08
CA ASN A 5 10.15 2.17 -9.51
C ASN A 5 8.86 1.50 -10.01
N ALA A 6 8.56 1.65 -11.30
CA ALA A 6 7.30 1.22 -11.91
C ALA A 6 7.06 -0.30 -11.86
N GLY A 7 8.12 -1.10 -11.81
CA GLY A 7 8.07 -2.56 -11.62
C GLY A 7 8.24 -2.99 -10.17
N PHE A 8 8.25 -2.07 -9.22
CA PHE A 8 8.40 -2.33 -7.78
C PHE A 8 9.51 -3.31 -7.43
N GLU A 9 10.66 -3.20 -8.11
CA GLU A 9 11.85 -4.00 -7.84
C GLU A 9 12.67 -3.46 -6.65
N ASP A 10 12.57 -2.17 -6.37
CA ASP A 10 13.34 -1.47 -5.34
C ASP A 10 12.59 -1.45 -4.01
N TRP A 11 13.16 -2.12 -3.01
CA TRP A 11 12.65 -2.19 -1.64
C TRP A 11 13.78 -2.24 -0.64
N TYR A 12 13.55 -1.67 0.55
CA TYR A 12 14.33 -1.99 1.74
C TYR A 12 13.40 -2.10 2.96
N ASP A 13 13.89 -2.72 4.01
CA ASP A 13 13.19 -2.80 5.29
C ASP A 13 14.09 -2.34 6.43
N THR A 14 13.48 -1.88 7.51
CA THR A 14 14.17 -1.62 8.77
C THR A 14 13.48 -2.38 9.89
N LYS A 15 14.27 -2.92 10.81
CA LYS A 15 13.76 -3.49 12.05
C LYS A 15 13.47 -2.36 13.03
N VAL A 16 12.18 -2.09 13.30
CA VAL A 16 11.75 -0.98 14.15
C VAL A 16 11.51 -1.40 15.60
N TYR A 17 11.35 -2.69 15.85
CA TYR A 17 11.23 -3.26 17.19
C TYR A 17 11.68 -4.72 17.21
N GLU A 18 12.33 -5.15 18.30
CA GLU A 18 12.71 -6.53 18.52
C GLU A 18 12.55 -6.88 20.00
N LYS A 19 12.01 -8.07 20.26
CA LYS A 19 12.01 -8.69 21.58
C LYS A 19 12.53 -10.11 21.48
N LYS A 20 13.55 -10.42 22.24
CA LYS A 20 14.11 -11.77 22.37
C LYS A 20 13.82 -12.32 23.76
N THR A 21 13.30 -13.54 23.79
CA THR A 21 13.21 -14.35 25.00
C THR A 21 14.09 -15.60 24.83
N ALA A 22 14.29 -16.38 25.88
CA ALA A 22 15.07 -17.63 25.80
C ALA A 22 14.52 -18.62 24.75
N TRP A 23 13.27 -18.51 24.36
CA TRP A 23 12.56 -19.47 23.51
C TRP A 23 12.03 -18.87 22.18
N VAL A 24 11.79 -17.57 22.13
CA VAL A 24 11.19 -16.93 20.96
C VAL A 24 11.82 -15.54 20.76
N GLY A 25 12.32 -15.29 19.56
CA GLY A 25 12.71 -13.96 19.11
C GLY A 25 11.69 -13.43 18.12
N ARG A 26 11.23 -12.18 18.27
CA ARG A 26 10.27 -11.53 17.40
C ARG A 26 10.71 -10.13 17.02
N ALA A 27 10.39 -9.72 15.80
CA ALA A 27 10.74 -8.39 15.30
C ALA A 27 9.61 -7.83 14.45
N ILE A 28 9.49 -6.51 14.45
CA ILE A 28 8.61 -5.76 13.55
C ILE A 28 9.49 -5.06 12.52
N TYR A 29 9.18 -5.26 11.24
CA TYR A 29 9.87 -4.65 10.11
C TYR A 29 8.96 -3.65 9.41
N GLU A 30 9.47 -2.45 9.16
CA GLU A 30 8.84 -1.46 8.30
C GLU A 30 9.46 -1.53 6.90
N TRP A 31 8.62 -1.69 5.89
CA TRP A 31 9.01 -1.78 4.49
C TRP A 31 8.86 -0.46 3.76
N PHE A 32 9.79 -0.20 2.83
CA PHE A 32 9.84 1.03 2.03
C PHE A 32 10.01 0.69 0.55
N PRO A 33 9.15 1.25 -0.34
CA PRO A 33 9.22 1.01 -1.78
C PRO A 33 10.27 1.91 -2.47
N LYS A 34 11.52 1.79 -2.06
CA LYS A 34 12.69 2.44 -2.64
C LYS A 34 13.96 1.65 -2.31
N ALA A 35 15.03 1.88 -3.06
CA ALA A 35 16.24 1.06 -2.98
C ALA A 35 16.97 1.13 -1.62
N SER A 36 16.97 2.30 -0.97
CA SER A 36 17.64 2.51 0.31
C SER A 36 17.07 3.72 1.05
N ALA A 37 17.43 3.88 2.32
CA ALA A 37 17.06 5.04 3.12
C ALA A 37 17.56 6.38 2.52
N ALA A 38 18.69 6.36 1.80
CA ALA A 38 19.26 7.53 1.15
C ALA A 38 18.60 7.88 -0.19
N SER A 39 17.80 6.98 -0.77
CA SER A 39 17.08 7.23 -2.01
C SER A 39 16.00 8.29 -1.81
N ALA A 40 15.70 9.07 -2.85
CA ALA A 40 14.60 10.04 -2.81
C ALA A 40 13.27 9.34 -2.63
N ASP A 41 12.36 9.97 -1.86
CA ASP A 41 10.99 9.50 -1.70
C ASP A 41 10.19 9.76 -2.98
N TYR A 42 9.45 8.76 -3.41
CA TYR A 42 8.53 8.84 -4.54
C TYR A 42 7.19 8.21 -4.21
N TRP A 43 7.20 6.93 -3.84
CA TRP A 43 6.04 6.21 -3.34
C TRP A 43 6.00 6.25 -1.82
N ALA A 44 4.82 6.43 -1.26
CA ALA A 44 4.53 6.38 0.17
C ALA A 44 3.56 5.26 0.50
N THR A 45 3.54 4.87 1.76
CA THR A 45 2.66 3.84 2.32
C THR A 45 2.09 4.30 3.65
N ARG A 46 1.23 3.48 4.26
CA ARG A 46 0.78 3.63 5.66
C ARG A 46 1.61 2.79 6.65
N ASN A 47 2.76 2.29 6.25
CA ASN A 47 3.54 1.37 7.08
C ASN A 47 4.03 1.98 8.39
N ASP A 48 4.32 3.28 8.42
CA ASP A 48 4.71 3.98 9.65
C ASP A 48 3.58 3.91 10.70
N LEU A 49 2.33 4.04 10.27
CA LEU A 49 1.16 3.87 11.12
C LEU A 49 0.99 2.42 11.60
N THR A 50 0.99 1.46 10.68
CA THR A 50 0.67 0.06 10.99
C THR A 50 1.80 -0.67 11.75
N THR A 51 2.99 -0.10 11.81
CA THR A 51 4.13 -0.57 12.62
C THR A 51 4.42 0.33 13.83
N SER A 52 3.58 1.32 14.12
CA SER A 52 3.84 2.31 15.18
C SER A 52 3.74 1.77 16.59
N GLN A 53 2.96 0.71 16.81
CA GLN A 53 2.88 0.06 18.11
C GLN A 53 4.08 -0.88 18.30
N ARG A 54 5.02 -0.47 19.15
CA ARG A 54 6.32 -1.12 19.36
C ARG A 54 6.55 -1.59 20.79
N SER A 55 5.49 -1.71 21.57
CA SER A 55 5.57 -2.16 22.97
C SER A 55 4.41 -3.08 23.33
N GLY A 56 4.59 -3.89 24.37
CA GLY A 56 3.59 -4.86 24.81
C GLY A 56 3.65 -6.17 24.04
N ALA A 57 3.09 -7.24 24.61
CA ALA A 57 3.12 -8.57 24.00
C ALA A 57 2.30 -8.65 22.72
N SER A 58 1.18 -7.94 22.65
CA SER A 58 0.26 -7.98 21.50
C SER A 58 0.81 -7.35 20.24
N CYS A 59 1.77 -6.45 20.30
CA CYS A 59 2.31 -5.78 19.12
C CYS A 59 2.90 -6.75 18.10
N PHE A 60 3.46 -7.86 18.53
CA PHE A 60 4.02 -8.88 17.65
C PHE A 60 3.01 -9.64 16.81
N TYR A 61 1.75 -9.63 17.24
CA TYR A 61 0.66 -10.32 16.56
C TYR A 61 -0.22 -9.36 15.76
N THR A 62 -0.04 -8.06 15.95
CA THR A 62 -1.00 -7.07 15.51
C THR A 62 -0.38 -5.86 14.82
N SER A 63 0.94 -5.78 14.68
CA SER A 63 1.62 -4.65 14.06
C SER A 63 2.47 -5.12 12.89
N TYR A 64 2.05 -4.78 11.67
CA TYR A 64 2.68 -5.21 10.42
C TYR A 64 2.67 -4.11 9.38
N SER A 65 3.68 -4.11 8.49
CA SER A 65 3.59 -3.35 7.25
C SER A 65 2.43 -3.86 6.39
N GLY A 66 1.47 -2.99 6.07
CA GLY A 66 0.37 -3.31 5.17
C GLY A 66 0.83 -3.41 3.72
N THR A 67 1.84 -2.62 3.35
CA THR A 67 2.42 -2.63 2.00
C THR A 67 3.86 -3.14 2.07
N LEU A 68 4.16 -4.20 1.33
CA LEU A 68 5.48 -4.83 1.36
C LEU A 68 5.84 -5.48 0.04
N LYS A 69 7.13 -5.81 -0.11
CA LYS A 69 7.66 -6.58 -1.22
C LYS A 69 7.10 -8.00 -1.21
N THR A 70 6.69 -8.47 -2.38
CA THR A 70 6.42 -9.89 -2.62
C THR A 70 7.28 -10.41 -3.77
N SER A 71 7.64 -11.69 -3.72
CA SER A 71 8.31 -12.38 -4.84
C SER A 71 7.32 -12.92 -5.89
N ASP A 72 6.02 -12.86 -5.60
CA ASP A 72 4.96 -13.14 -6.56
C ASP A 72 4.80 -11.94 -7.48
N SER A 73 5.52 -11.92 -8.60
CA SER A 73 5.60 -10.81 -9.54
C SER A 73 5.06 -11.18 -10.92
N HIS A 74 4.58 -10.18 -11.65
CA HIS A 74 4.22 -10.34 -13.07
C HIS A 74 5.49 -10.41 -13.91
N SER A 75 6.45 -9.53 -13.66
CA SER A 75 7.77 -9.58 -14.27
C SER A 75 8.86 -9.29 -13.25
N GLY A 76 10.12 -9.48 -13.62
CA GLY A 76 11.23 -9.27 -12.69
C GLY A 76 11.20 -10.19 -11.48
N SER A 77 11.59 -9.68 -10.32
CA SER A 77 11.77 -10.46 -9.08
C SER A 77 10.86 -10.02 -7.93
N ALA A 78 10.15 -8.92 -8.08
CA ALA A 78 9.34 -8.33 -7.02
C ALA A 78 8.11 -7.61 -7.55
N ALA A 79 7.12 -7.49 -6.67
CA ALA A 79 5.92 -6.67 -6.85
C ALA A 79 5.54 -6.03 -5.51
N ALA A 80 4.54 -5.15 -5.51
CA ALA A 80 3.97 -4.54 -4.32
C ALA A 80 2.74 -5.31 -3.84
N GLU A 81 2.77 -5.85 -2.62
CA GLU A 81 1.63 -6.46 -1.96
C GLU A 81 1.02 -5.45 -0.97
N ILE A 82 -0.23 -5.05 -1.22
CA ILE A 82 -0.94 -4.01 -0.47
C ILE A 82 -2.11 -4.67 0.26
N SER A 83 -2.00 -4.78 1.57
CA SER A 83 -2.93 -5.54 2.39
C SER A 83 -3.64 -4.67 3.43
N THR A 84 -4.92 -4.95 3.66
CA THR A 84 -5.59 -4.53 4.88
C THR A 84 -5.03 -5.36 6.03
N VAL A 85 -4.58 -4.69 7.09
CA VAL A 85 -3.97 -5.34 8.26
C VAL A 85 -4.56 -4.82 9.55
N ASN A 86 -4.51 -5.64 10.59
CA ASN A 86 -4.68 -5.15 11.94
C ASN A 86 -3.35 -4.64 12.49
N TRP A 87 -3.40 -3.65 13.38
CA TRP A 87 -2.22 -3.11 14.04
C TRP A 87 -2.57 -2.50 15.41
N GLY A 88 -1.53 -2.37 16.25
CA GLY A 88 -1.51 -1.44 17.32
C GLY A 88 -2.19 -1.87 18.61
N GLU A 89 -2.36 -0.87 19.44
CA GLU A 89 -2.81 -0.97 20.80
C GLU A 89 -4.27 -1.42 20.92
N GLY A 90 -4.56 -2.13 22.00
CA GLY A 90 -5.91 -2.58 22.32
C GLY A 90 -6.30 -3.91 21.69
N SER A 91 -5.46 -4.51 20.87
CA SER A 91 -5.63 -5.90 20.44
C SER A 91 -5.18 -6.81 21.59
N THR A 92 -6.11 -7.57 22.15
CA THR A 92 -5.86 -8.43 23.29
C THR A 92 -6.25 -9.87 23.00
N PHE A 93 -5.46 -10.80 23.50
CA PHE A 93 -5.82 -12.22 23.45
C PHE A 93 -6.95 -12.50 24.46
N VAL A 94 -8.02 -13.12 23.98
CA VAL A 94 -9.14 -13.60 24.79
C VAL A 94 -9.20 -15.11 24.68
N SER A 95 -9.08 -15.80 25.81
CA SER A 95 -9.12 -17.27 25.86
C SER A 95 -10.41 -17.81 25.21
N GLY A 96 -10.24 -18.74 24.27
CA GLY A 96 -11.35 -19.37 23.53
C GLY A 96 -11.87 -18.56 22.32
N SER A 97 -11.48 -17.28 22.17
CA SER A 97 -11.95 -16.40 21.07
C SER A 97 -10.84 -15.83 20.19
N GLY A 98 -9.56 -16.08 20.54
CA GLY A 98 -8.43 -15.50 19.83
C GLY A 98 -8.18 -14.04 20.23
N TYR A 99 -7.69 -13.21 19.28
CA TYR A 99 -7.43 -11.80 19.53
C TYR A 99 -8.67 -10.94 19.24
N VAL A 100 -8.98 -10.06 20.19
CA VAL A 100 -9.88 -8.93 19.93
C VAL A 100 -9.08 -7.85 19.24
N LEU A 101 -9.43 -7.53 18.01
CA LEU A 101 -8.72 -6.60 17.13
C LEU A 101 -9.40 -5.23 17.14
N LYS A 102 -8.64 -4.14 17.13
CA LYS A 102 -9.20 -2.78 17.19
C LYS A 102 -8.87 -1.88 16.02
N ASN A 103 -7.71 -2.05 15.39
CA ASN A 103 -7.21 -1.10 14.41
C ASN A 103 -7.01 -1.79 13.06
N GLN A 104 -8.11 -2.12 12.39
CA GLN A 104 -8.07 -2.63 11.02
C GLN A 104 -7.91 -1.44 10.08
N THR A 105 -6.86 -1.48 9.25
CA THR A 105 -6.50 -0.37 8.35
C THR A 105 -6.19 -0.91 6.96
N ALA A 106 -6.81 -0.34 5.94
CA ALA A 106 -6.47 -0.65 4.56
C ALA A 106 -5.01 -0.27 4.27
N GLY A 107 -4.28 -1.17 3.62
CA GLY A 107 -2.96 -0.87 3.07
C GLY A 107 -3.09 0.15 1.94
N MET A 108 -2.05 0.95 1.75
CA MET A 108 -2.02 2.01 0.76
C MET A 108 -0.64 2.16 0.17
N LEU A 109 -0.59 2.35 -1.13
CA LEU A 109 0.62 2.69 -1.88
C LEU A 109 0.29 3.84 -2.80
N PHE A 110 1.00 4.96 -2.68
CA PHE A 110 0.66 6.16 -3.43
C PHE A 110 1.88 7.05 -3.72
N MET A 111 1.79 7.83 -4.78
CA MET A 111 2.76 8.87 -5.08
C MET A 111 2.50 10.06 -4.15
N GLY A 112 3.43 10.32 -3.25
CA GLY A 112 3.28 11.37 -2.26
C GLY A 112 4.12 11.11 -1.01
N SER A 113 3.61 11.58 0.14
CA SER A 113 4.26 11.47 1.45
C SER A 113 3.25 11.08 2.52
N TYR A 114 3.70 10.35 3.53
CA TYR A 114 2.92 10.01 4.72
C TYR A 114 3.57 10.64 5.95
N THR A 115 2.79 11.38 6.74
CA THR A 115 3.24 12.00 7.99
C THR A 115 2.39 11.48 9.15
N LEU A 116 2.98 10.61 9.97
CA LEU A 116 2.33 10.03 11.14
C LEU A 116 1.88 11.14 12.11
N ASN A 117 0.66 10.99 12.65
CA ASN A 117 0.02 11.91 13.59
C ASN A 117 -0.33 13.31 13.03
N ALA A 118 -0.19 13.53 11.72
CA ALA A 118 -0.73 14.73 11.09
C ALA A 118 -2.27 14.64 10.96
N GLU A 119 -2.94 15.77 10.91
CA GLU A 119 -4.40 15.85 10.67
C GLU A 119 -4.78 15.20 9.34
N ASN A 120 -3.99 15.47 8.30
CA ASN A 120 -4.09 14.84 6.97
C ASN A 120 -2.77 14.11 6.69
N PRO A 121 -2.63 12.84 7.11
CA PRO A 121 -1.34 12.16 7.03
C PRO A 121 -0.88 11.86 5.60
N GLU A 122 -1.80 11.59 4.67
CA GLU A 122 -1.47 11.37 3.26
C GLU A 122 -1.41 12.71 2.52
N THR A 123 -0.25 13.00 1.92
CA THR A 123 -0.06 14.13 1.00
C THR A 123 0.23 13.59 -0.38
N TYR A 124 -0.66 13.84 -1.33
CA TYR A 124 -0.60 13.29 -2.67
C TYR A 124 0.13 14.21 -3.65
N GLY A 125 0.88 13.59 -4.55
CA GLY A 125 1.44 14.23 -5.73
C GLY A 125 2.95 14.23 -5.79
N ARG A 126 3.43 14.16 -7.03
CA ARG A 126 4.81 14.37 -7.44
C ARG A 126 4.81 15.26 -8.67
N THR A 127 5.86 16.05 -8.85
CA THR A 127 6.04 16.86 -10.05
C THR A 127 5.99 15.98 -11.29
N PHE A 128 5.06 16.27 -12.19
CA PHE A 128 4.86 15.53 -13.42
C PHE A 128 4.24 16.44 -14.48
N LYS A 129 4.91 16.59 -15.60
CA LYS A 129 4.56 17.61 -16.62
C LYS A 129 3.92 17.04 -17.88
N SER A 130 3.64 15.73 -17.90
CA SER A 130 3.02 15.05 -19.03
C SER A 130 1.55 14.76 -18.76
N ARG A 131 0.80 14.48 -19.83
CA ARG A 131 -0.61 14.08 -19.79
C ARG A 131 -0.73 12.68 -20.39
N PRO A 132 -0.64 11.61 -19.60
CA PRO A 132 -0.84 10.27 -20.13
C PRO A 132 -2.29 10.06 -20.57
N ASP A 133 -2.46 9.31 -21.66
CA ASP A 133 -3.78 8.92 -22.15
C ASP A 133 -4.35 7.73 -21.39
N TYR A 134 -3.46 6.82 -20.93
CA TYR A 134 -3.85 5.66 -20.11
C TYR A 134 -2.87 5.43 -18.98
N LEU A 135 -3.40 4.89 -17.88
CA LEU A 135 -2.65 4.20 -16.84
C LEU A 135 -2.80 2.70 -17.06
N GLU A 136 -1.71 2.00 -17.27
CA GLU A 136 -1.66 0.54 -17.30
C GLU A 136 -0.90 0.00 -16.08
N PHE A 137 -1.35 -1.13 -15.55
CA PHE A 137 -0.64 -1.91 -14.54
C PHE A 137 -1.18 -3.35 -14.53
N TYR A 138 -0.37 -4.27 -14.05
CA TYR A 138 -0.80 -5.64 -13.77
C TYR A 138 -1.17 -5.80 -12.31
N TYR A 139 -2.23 -6.56 -12.04
CA TYR A 139 -2.68 -6.74 -10.67
C TYR A 139 -3.29 -8.12 -10.43
N LYS A 140 -3.26 -8.51 -9.16
CA LYS A 140 -4.03 -9.61 -8.56
C LYS A 140 -4.82 -9.04 -7.40
N PHE A 141 -5.93 -9.67 -7.06
CA PHE A 141 -6.75 -9.24 -5.94
C PHE A 141 -7.37 -10.44 -5.21
N SER A 142 -7.24 -10.43 -3.88
CA SER A 142 -7.88 -11.39 -2.98
C SER A 142 -8.79 -10.64 -2.01
N PRO A 143 -10.12 -10.69 -2.21
CA PRO A 143 -11.08 -9.98 -1.35
C PRO A 143 -11.37 -10.71 -0.05
N LEU A 144 -11.79 -9.95 0.96
CA LEU A 144 -12.45 -10.44 2.16
C LEU A 144 -13.78 -9.70 2.32
N ASN A 145 -14.88 -10.43 2.61
CA ASN A 145 -16.21 -9.89 2.82
C ASN A 145 -16.71 -8.97 1.68
N SER A 146 -16.32 -9.27 0.46
CA SER A 146 -16.71 -8.50 -0.73
C SER A 146 -16.34 -7.01 -0.67
N GLU A 147 -15.32 -6.64 0.10
CA GLU A 147 -14.80 -5.28 0.17
C GLU A 147 -14.09 -4.90 -1.14
N TYR A 148 -14.27 -3.65 -1.56
CA TYR A 148 -13.69 -3.14 -2.80
C TYR A 148 -12.29 -2.60 -2.58
N PHE A 149 -11.36 -2.95 -3.48
CA PHE A 149 -10.14 -2.16 -3.65
C PHE A 149 -10.41 -0.94 -4.54
N LYS A 150 -9.49 0.01 -4.55
CA LYS A 150 -9.48 1.13 -5.48
C LYS A 150 -8.07 1.42 -5.96
N ALA A 151 -7.94 1.62 -7.27
CA ALA A 151 -6.77 2.14 -7.92
C ALA A 151 -7.18 3.37 -8.74
N TYR A 152 -6.43 4.46 -8.65
CA TYR A 152 -6.76 5.66 -9.42
C TYR A 152 -5.54 6.52 -9.72
N ILE A 153 -5.67 7.34 -10.74
CA ILE A 153 -4.71 8.36 -11.13
C ILE A 153 -5.40 9.72 -11.20
N VAL A 154 -4.71 10.75 -10.77
CA VAL A 154 -5.13 12.15 -10.92
C VAL A 154 -3.98 12.95 -11.50
N VAL A 155 -4.26 13.71 -12.56
CA VAL A 155 -3.34 14.69 -13.16
C VAL A 155 -3.82 16.08 -12.79
N GLU A 156 -2.93 16.91 -12.29
CA GLU A 156 -3.26 18.22 -11.73
C GLU A 156 -2.42 19.35 -12.31
N ASN A 157 -2.99 20.56 -12.23
CA ASN A 157 -2.24 21.80 -12.28
C ASN A 157 -2.22 22.42 -10.87
N ARG A 158 -1.04 22.70 -10.36
CA ARG A 158 -0.83 23.43 -9.11
C ARG A 158 -0.12 24.74 -9.42
N ASP A 159 -0.80 25.84 -9.13
CA ASP A 159 -0.29 27.18 -9.39
C ASP A 159 -0.72 28.15 -8.30
N GLY A 160 0.25 28.74 -7.59
CA GLY A 160 0.02 29.77 -6.58
C GLY A 160 -0.94 29.35 -5.45
N GLY A 161 -0.91 28.09 -5.02
CA GLY A 161 -1.80 27.52 -4.00
C GLY A 161 -3.17 27.06 -4.53
N LYS A 162 -3.47 27.30 -5.80
CA LYS A 162 -4.66 26.76 -6.48
C LYS A 162 -4.34 25.40 -7.06
N VAL A 163 -5.19 24.40 -6.78
CA VAL A 163 -5.11 23.05 -7.34
C VAL A 163 -6.31 22.83 -8.25
N THR A 164 -6.05 22.47 -9.50
CA THR A 164 -7.07 22.13 -10.49
C THR A 164 -6.85 20.70 -10.97
N GLU A 165 -7.84 19.84 -10.80
CA GLU A 165 -7.81 18.51 -11.40
C GLU A 165 -8.01 18.65 -12.91
N LEU A 166 -7.09 18.09 -13.68
CA LEU A 166 -7.13 18.11 -15.15
C LEU A 166 -7.72 16.84 -15.73
N GLY A 167 -7.42 15.71 -15.13
CA GLY A 167 -7.85 14.40 -15.59
C GLY A 167 -7.79 13.34 -14.50
N ARG A 168 -8.59 12.29 -14.69
CA ARG A 168 -8.74 11.20 -13.73
C ARG A 168 -9.08 9.90 -14.42
N ALA A 169 -8.63 8.80 -13.84
CA ALA A 169 -9.11 7.45 -14.13
C ALA A 169 -9.15 6.64 -12.84
N GLU A 170 -10.05 5.67 -12.75
CA GLU A 170 -10.14 4.80 -11.58
C GLU A 170 -10.63 3.40 -11.92
N LEU A 171 -10.24 2.44 -11.09
CA LEU A 171 -10.69 1.06 -11.09
C LEU A 171 -11.06 0.65 -9.67
N THR A 172 -12.23 0.05 -9.50
CA THR A 172 -12.65 -0.60 -8.27
C THR A 172 -13.09 -2.04 -8.57
N GLY A 173 -12.93 -2.92 -7.60
CA GLY A 173 -13.37 -4.31 -7.73
C GLY A 173 -13.48 -4.99 -6.38
N ASN A 174 -14.36 -5.98 -6.27
CA ASN A 174 -14.59 -6.76 -5.06
C ASN A 174 -14.58 -8.28 -5.29
N THR A 175 -14.20 -8.71 -6.47
CA THR A 175 -14.10 -10.12 -6.84
C THR A 175 -12.65 -10.54 -6.98
N GLU A 176 -12.38 -11.83 -6.73
CA GLU A 176 -11.03 -12.38 -6.84
C GLU A 176 -10.46 -12.24 -8.26
N VAL A 177 -9.20 -11.82 -8.33
CA VAL A 177 -8.36 -11.84 -9.52
C VAL A 177 -7.12 -12.64 -9.17
N GLY A 178 -7.15 -13.95 -9.45
CA GLY A 178 -6.13 -14.91 -9.00
C GLY A 178 -4.87 -14.93 -9.85
N GLU A 179 -4.92 -14.43 -11.07
CA GLU A 179 -3.80 -14.33 -12.01
C GLU A 179 -3.54 -12.87 -12.36
N TYR A 180 -2.27 -12.52 -12.60
CA TYR A 180 -1.94 -11.17 -13.04
C TYR A 180 -2.73 -10.77 -14.28
N THR A 181 -3.49 -9.71 -14.15
CA THR A 181 -4.40 -9.18 -15.17
C THR A 181 -4.03 -7.74 -15.47
N LEU A 182 -3.98 -7.41 -16.76
CA LEU A 182 -3.74 -6.03 -17.19
C LEU A 182 -4.99 -5.18 -16.93
N ALA A 183 -4.78 -4.08 -16.20
CA ALA A 183 -5.71 -2.96 -16.15
C ALA A 183 -5.22 -1.87 -17.11
N LYS A 184 -6.09 -1.42 -18.01
CA LYS A 184 -5.83 -0.28 -18.90
C LYS A 184 -6.93 0.76 -18.66
N LEU A 185 -6.58 1.84 -17.97
CA LEU A 185 -7.51 2.86 -17.52
C LEU A 185 -7.35 4.12 -18.36
N PRO A 186 -8.36 4.52 -19.17
CA PRO A 186 -8.29 5.76 -19.91
C PRO A 186 -8.40 6.95 -18.95
N VAL A 187 -7.45 7.88 -19.06
CA VAL A 187 -7.48 9.13 -18.29
C VAL A 187 -8.43 10.11 -18.97
N VAL A 188 -9.52 10.43 -18.30
CA VAL A 188 -10.51 11.37 -18.82
C VAL A 188 -10.12 12.78 -18.39
N TYR A 189 -9.76 13.62 -19.34
CA TYR A 189 -9.40 15.02 -19.10
C TYR A 189 -10.63 15.90 -19.20
N THR A 190 -10.86 16.71 -18.16
CA THR A 190 -11.94 17.69 -18.06
C THR A 190 -11.44 19.12 -18.28
N ASP A 191 -10.13 19.33 -18.15
CA ASP A 191 -9.47 20.60 -18.47
C ASP A 191 -8.30 20.35 -19.42
N THR A 192 -8.36 20.96 -20.60
CA THR A 192 -7.33 20.88 -21.65
C THR A 192 -6.52 22.17 -21.80
N SER A 193 -6.89 23.22 -21.06
CA SER A 193 -6.29 24.55 -21.17
C SER A 193 -5.04 24.73 -20.29
N LEU A 194 -5.04 24.14 -19.10
CA LEU A 194 -3.93 24.25 -18.15
C LEU A 194 -2.86 23.17 -18.40
N LYS A 195 -1.61 23.51 -18.10
CA LYS A 195 -0.50 22.53 -18.15
C LYS A 195 -0.52 21.61 -16.95
N ALA A 196 -0.19 20.34 -17.15
CA ALA A 196 0.08 19.42 -16.08
C ALA A 196 1.35 19.85 -15.31
N THR A 197 1.27 19.85 -13.99
CA THR A 197 2.41 20.13 -13.10
C THR A 197 2.68 19.00 -12.12
N ASP A 198 1.64 18.30 -11.71
CA ASP A 198 1.67 17.24 -10.71
C ASP A 198 0.76 16.08 -11.09
N MET A 199 1.11 14.92 -10.57
CA MET A 199 0.32 13.70 -10.77
C MET A 199 0.48 12.81 -9.54
N TYR A 200 -0.55 12.01 -9.26
CA TYR A 200 -0.43 10.91 -8.32
C TYR A 200 -1.25 9.70 -8.75
N ILE A 201 -0.72 8.54 -8.40
CA ILE A 201 -1.39 7.24 -8.51
C ILE A 201 -1.56 6.73 -7.09
N VAL A 202 -2.73 6.16 -6.80
CA VAL A 202 -3.08 5.62 -5.48
C VAL A 202 -3.64 4.21 -5.63
N TYR A 203 -3.11 3.30 -4.82
CA TYR A 203 -3.64 1.96 -4.62
C TYR A 203 -4.07 1.80 -3.17
N ILE A 204 -5.28 1.36 -2.94
CA ILE A 204 -5.81 1.10 -1.60
C ILE A 204 -6.50 -0.28 -1.56
N SER A 205 -6.15 -1.09 -0.58
CA SER A 205 -6.61 -2.49 -0.50
C SER A 205 -8.10 -2.63 -0.18
N SER A 206 -8.68 -1.68 0.53
CA SER A 206 -10.11 -1.66 0.86
C SER A 206 -10.62 -0.23 1.00
N THR A 207 -11.79 0.04 0.44
CA THR A 207 -12.51 1.31 0.61
C THR A 207 -13.55 1.26 1.73
N ALA A 208 -13.68 0.13 2.42
CA ALA A 208 -14.61 -0.01 3.53
C ALA A 208 -14.25 0.94 4.68
N GLU A 209 -15.24 1.57 5.28
CA GLU A 209 -15.06 2.46 6.44
C GLU A 209 -14.45 1.69 7.62
N LYS A 210 -14.88 0.45 7.83
CA LYS A 210 -14.33 -0.49 8.81
C LYS A 210 -13.88 -1.76 8.11
N PRO A 211 -12.68 -1.78 7.55
CA PRO A 211 -12.20 -2.95 6.83
C PRO A 211 -12.04 -4.14 7.76
N THR A 212 -12.26 -5.32 7.21
CA THR A 212 -12.22 -6.58 7.95
C THR A 212 -10.92 -7.32 7.73
N VAL A 213 -10.54 -8.14 8.71
CA VAL A 213 -9.36 -9.00 8.66
C VAL A 213 -9.70 -10.40 9.16
N LYS A 214 -8.91 -11.37 8.73
CA LYS A 214 -8.91 -12.75 9.24
C LYS A 214 -7.50 -13.20 9.57
N GLN A 215 -7.36 -14.19 10.40
CA GLN A 215 -6.07 -14.79 10.72
C GLN A 215 -5.53 -15.56 9.50
N VAL A 216 -4.27 -15.33 9.18
CA VAL A 216 -3.52 -15.98 8.09
C VAL A 216 -2.21 -16.52 8.66
N TRP A 217 -1.87 -17.77 8.34
CA TRP A 217 -0.66 -18.45 8.81
C TRP A 217 0.41 -18.52 7.72
N GLY A 218 1.69 -18.56 8.15
CA GLY A 218 2.80 -18.91 7.28
C GLY A 218 3.16 -17.87 6.21
N LYS A 219 2.72 -16.62 6.35
CA LYS A 219 3.11 -15.53 5.43
C LYS A 219 4.48 -14.99 5.80
N GLU A 220 5.31 -14.85 4.77
CA GLU A 220 6.60 -14.12 4.82
C GLU A 220 6.40 -12.59 4.74
N GLY A 221 7.46 -11.85 4.63
CA GLY A 221 7.45 -10.41 4.48
C GLY A 221 7.45 -9.69 5.82
N ALA A 222 6.34 -9.08 6.21
CA ALA A 222 6.26 -8.32 7.46
C ALA A 222 6.59 -9.16 8.71
N LEU A 223 6.38 -10.48 8.63
CA LEU A 223 6.73 -11.47 9.65
C LEU A 223 8.06 -12.18 9.36
N LYS A 224 8.99 -11.50 8.75
CA LYS A 224 10.30 -12.03 8.34
C LYS A 224 10.95 -12.91 9.43
N GLY A 225 11.23 -14.17 9.07
CA GLY A 225 11.78 -15.16 10.01
C GLY A 225 10.75 -15.82 10.93
N TYR A 226 9.45 -15.60 10.71
CA TYR A 226 8.36 -16.16 11.49
C TYR A 226 7.45 -17.07 10.68
N SER A 227 7.02 -18.16 11.31
CA SER A 227 5.91 -19.00 10.86
C SER A 227 4.57 -18.64 11.52
N ASP A 228 4.53 -17.53 12.24
CA ASP A 228 3.37 -17.11 13.01
C ASP A 228 2.24 -16.56 12.14
N SER A 229 1.08 -16.46 12.74
CA SER A 229 -0.09 -15.85 12.13
C SER A 229 -0.01 -14.33 12.10
N ARG A 230 -0.70 -13.75 11.15
CA ARG A 230 -1.03 -12.32 11.10
C ARG A 230 -2.51 -12.15 10.72
N TYR A 231 -3.04 -10.95 10.87
CA TYR A 231 -4.42 -10.64 10.56
C TYR A 231 -4.47 -9.77 9.32
N VAL A 232 -5.06 -10.29 8.25
CA VAL A 232 -5.06 -9.69 6.92
C VAL A 232 -6.47 -9.73 6.33
N GLY A 233 -6.88 -8.65 5.70
CA GLY A 233 -8.12 -8.55 4.93
C GLY A 233 -7.87 -8.64 3.43
N ASN A 234 -8.41 -7.68 2.68
CA ASN A 234 -8.15 -7.57 1.25
C ASN A 234 -6.65 -7.47 0.96
N VAL A 235 -6.21 -8.13 -0.11
CA VAL A 235 -4.84 -8.06 -0.63
C VAL A 235 -4.87 -7.69 -2.10
N LEU A 236 -4.32 -6.53 -2.42
CA LEU A 236 -4.10 -6.05 -3.78
C LEU A 236 -2.61 -6.13 -4.09
N THR A 237 -2.24 -6.89 -5.11
CA THR A 237 -0.85 -6.99 -5.57
C THR A 237 -0.74 -6.27 -6.91
N VAL A 238 0.24 -5.38 -7.04
CA VAL A 238 0.42 -4.51 -8.22
C VAL A 238 1.84 -4.61 -8.73
N ASP A 239 1.97 -4.64 -10.04
CA ASP A 239 3.25 -4.72 -10.73
C ASP A 239 3.19 -3.99 -12.09
N ASP A 240 4.37 -3.66 -12.62
CA ASP A 240 4.58 -3.17 -13.99
C ASP A 240 3.63 -2.03 -14.40
N ILE A 241 3.78 -0.89 -13.74
CA ILE A 241 3.03 0.32 -14.11
C ILE A 241 3.62 0.92 -15.40
N GLU A 242 2.75 1.30 -16.32
CA GLU A 242 3.13 2.04 -17.52
C GLU A 242 2.13 3.17 -17.80
N LEU A 243 2.65 4.34 -18.13
CA LEU A 243 1.85 5.46 -18.63
C LEU A 243 1.91 5.47 -20.14
N ILE A 244 0.75 5.42 -20.79
CA ILE A 244 0.63 5.34 -22.24
C ILE A 244 0.27 6.71 -22.80
N TYR A 245 0.91 7.06 -23.91
CA TYR A 245 0.72 8.30 -24.66
C TYR A 245 0.40 7.95 -26.12
N GLU A 246 -0.74 8.39 -26.64
CA GLU A 246 -1.21 8.15 -28.01
C GLU A 246 -1.19 9.44 -28.86
#